data_b061d4a8caccbc1740d8251f5a0dfed4
#
_entry.id   b061d4a8caccbc1740d8251f5a0dfed4
#
_cell.length_a   1.000
_cell.length_b   1.000
_cell.length_c   1.000
_cell.angle_alpha   90.00
_cell.angle_beta   90.00
_cell.angle_gamma   90.00
#
_symmetry.space_group_name_H-M   'P 1'
#
loop_
_entity.id
_entity.type
_entity.pdbx_description
1 polymer ?
#
loop_
_entity_poly.entity_id
_entity_poly.type
_entity_poly.pdbx_seq_one_letter_code
_entity_poly.pdbx_strand_id
1 'polypeptide(L)'
;MSFLPWSYSGLSQFQTCPLQFYEIRVRKSVPFVETDAVKYGKALHSAAEFYIKSNMPLPAEFAFIQPYLDRLLNLGGKRYTELKMAMAIRDREFQVCDYWDKGAWHRGIADLIITDTDRERAFLVDFKSGKSAAYADTTQLALLAALIFLHFPKVKTVKSMLLFVKAGQIVKAEYDFDSRFKVFAHLNQDLKRLKAAFDSGTFNASPNNFCKKFCAVHTCVHNGEYSE
;
A
#
# COMPACT_ATOMS: atom_id res chain seq x y z
N MET A 1 -17.16 18.35 -1.35
CA MET A 1 -17.04 16.87 -1.25
C MET A 1 -16.33 16.51 0.04
N SER A 2 -16.77 15.49 0.77
CA SER A 2 -15.99 14.99 1.92
C SER A 2 -14.70 14.38 1.42
N PHE A 3 -13.57 14.69 2.09
CA PHE A 3 -12.28 14.08 1.81
C PHE A 3 -12.39 12.57 2.05
N LEU A 4 -12.12 11.77 1.02
CA LEU A 4 -12.15 10.32 1.15
C LEU A 4 -10.90 9.82 1.89
N PRO A 5 -11.01 8.75 2.68
CA PRO A 5 -9.83 8.10 3.25
C PRO A 5 -8.83 7.77 2.15
N TRP A 6 -7.58 8.18 2.35
CA TRP A 6 -6.54 7.94 1.38
C TRP A 6 -5.69 6.71 1.75
N SER A 7 -5.05 6.13 0.76
CA SER A 7 -4.07 5.06 0.89
C SER A 7 -2.82 5.39 0.07
N TYR A 8 -1.71 4.70 0.34
CA TYR A 8 -0.48 4.88 -0.44
C TYR A 8 -0.73 4.73 -1.95
N SER A 9 -1.39 3.64 -2.37
CA SER A 9 -1.68 3.42 -3.79
C SER A 9 -2.60 4.47 -4.40
N GLY A 10 -3.55 5.02 -3.62
CA GLY A 10 -4.42 6.11 -4.06
C GLY A 10 -3.64 7.41 -4.23
N LEU A 11 -2.80 7.76 -3.24
CA LEU A 11 -1.97 8.96 -3.31
C LEU A 11 -0.96 8.88 -4.46
N SER A 12 -0.29 7.75 -4.64
CA SER A 12 0.65 7.52 -5.76
C SER A 12 -0.03 7.67 -7.13
N GLN A 13 -1.26 7.17 -7.27
CA GLN A 13 -2.04 7.38 -8.49
C GLN A 13 -2.39 8.85 -8.71
N PHE A 14 -2.77 9.57 -7.64
CA PHE A 14 -3.04 11.01 -7.71
C PHE A 14 -1.78 11.80 -8.08
N GLN A 15 -0.62 11.46 -7.53
CA GLN A 15 0.67 12.07 -7.88
C GLN A 15 1.01 11.86 -9.36
N THR A 16 0.72 10.67 -9.89
CA THR A 16 0.94 10.35 -11.31
C THR A 16 0.01 11.16 -12.21
N CYS A 17 -1.28 11.17 -11.92
CA CYS A 17 -2.28 11.94 -12.66
C CYS A 17 -3.57 12.13 -11.85
N PRO A 18 -3.88 13.36 -11.38
CA PRO A 18 -5.11 13.63 -10.64
C PRO A 18 -6.38 13.24 -11.41
N LEU A 19 -6.45 13.49 -12.71
CA LEU A 19 -7.60 13.11 -13.53
C LEU A 19 -7.80 11.59 -13.56
N GLN A 20 -6.73 10.81 -13.76
CA GLN A 20 -6.81 9.35 -13.76
C GLN A 20 -7.28 8.83 -12.39
N PHE A 21 -6.73 9.38 -11.29
CA PHE A 21 -7.19 9.05 -9.94
C PHE A 21 -8.68 9.33 -9.77
N TYR A 22 -9.16 10.49 -10.22
CA TYR A 22 -10.56 10.89 -10.12
C TYR A 22 -11.48 9.94 -10.89
N GLU A 23 -11.19 9.70 -12.16
CA GLU A 23 -12.04 8.88 -13.04
C GLU A 23 -12.11 7.41 -12.56
N ILE A 24 -10.99 6.85 -12.06
CA ILE A 24 -10.94 5.45 -11.62
C ILE A 24 -11.46 5.27 -10.18
N ARG A 25 -11.06 6.14 -9.23
CA ARG A 25 -11.32 5.91 -7.80
C ARG A 25 -12.49 6.68 -7.23
N VAL A 26 -12.75 7.87 -7.75
CA VAL A 26 -13.79 8.76 -7.21
C VAL A 26 -15.07 8.62 -8.04
N ARG A 27 -15.01 8.96 -9.32
CA ARG A 27 -16.15 8.91 -10.25
C ARG A 27 -16.52 7.49 -10.66
N LYS A 28 -15.50 6.61 -10.72
CA LYS A 28 -15.64 5.20 -11.15
C LYS A 28 -16.25 5.08 -12.57
N SER A 29 -15.95 6.03 -13.43
CA SER A 29 -16.39 6.04 -14.84
C SER A 29 -15.60 5.07 -15.71
N VAL A 30 -14.39 4.71 -15.26
CA VAL A 30 -13.52 3.77 -15.94
C VAL A 30 -13.56 2.43 -15.22
N PRO A 31 -13.99 1.34 -15.87
CA PRO A 31 -13.98 0.03 -15.26
C PRO A 31 -12.53 -0.39 -14.95
N PHE A 32 -12.36 -1.04 -13.80
CA PHE A 32 -11.05 -1.62 -13.46
C PHE A 32 -10.81 -2.85 -14.36
N VAL A 33 -9.84 -2.73 -15.26
CA VAL A 33 -9.39 -3.87 -16.09
C VAL A 33 -8.22 -4.54 -15.39
N GLU A 34 -8.43 -5.78 -15.00
CA GLU A 34 -7.41 -6.57 -14.32
C GLU A 34 -6.41 -7.13 -15.35
N THR A 35 -5.21 -6.56 -15.38
CA THR A 35 -4.12 -7.07 -16.23
C THR A 35 -3.57 -8.40 -15.70
N ASP A 36 -2.90 -9.19 -16.53
CA ASP A 36 -2.27 -10.45 -16.10
C ASP A 36 -1.23 -10.24 -15.00
N ALA A 37 -0.52 -9.09 -15.01
CA ALA A 37 0.39 -8.72 -13.95
C ALA A 37 -0.31 -8.50 -12.59
N VAL A 38 -1.49 -7.88 -12.60
CA VAL A 38 -2.31 -7.68 -11.39
C VAL A 38 -2.88 -9.01 -10.90
N LYS A 39 -3.41 -9.86 -11.81
CA LYS A 39 -3.89 -11.21 -11.47
C LYS A 39 -2.78 -12.04 -10.83
N TYR A 40 -1.61 -12.05 -11.45
CA TYR A 40 -0.45 -12.76 -10.91
C TYR A 40 -0.04 -12.24 -9.53
N GLY A 41 0.01 -10.91 -9.34
CA GLY A 41 0.31 -10.31 -8.03
C GLY A 41 -0.68 -10.75 -6.97
N LYS A 42 -1.98 -10.70 -7.25
CA LYS A 42 -3.03 -11.15 -6.32
C LYS A 42 -2.91 -12.64 -5.99
N ALA A 43 -2.68 -13.49 -7.00
CA ALA A 43 -2.50 -14.92 -6.79
C ALA A 43 -1.29 -15.23 -5.90
N LEU A 44 -0.17 -14.50 -6.11
CA LEU A 44 1.03 -14.60 -5.28
C LEU A 44 0.73 -14.25 -3.81
N HIS A 45 0.07 -13.11 -3.54
CA HIS A 45 -0.29 -12.69 -2.19
C HIS A 45 -1.22 -13.69 -1.52
N SER A 46 -2.25 -14.17 -2.24
CA SER A 46 -3.16 -15.20 -1.72
C SER A 46 -2.43 -16.50 -1.40
N ALA A 47 -1.53 -16.96 -2.26
CA ALA A 47 -0.74 -18.17 -2.02
C ALA A 47 0.15 -18.01 -0.76
N ALA A 48 0.83 -16.88 -0.61
CA ALA A 48 1.65 -16.57 0.56
C ALA A 48 0.78 -16.52 1.84
N GLU A 49 -0.38 -15.86 1.78
CA GLU A 49 -1.33 -15.77 2.88
C GLU A 49 -1.80 -17.15 3.35
N PHE A 50 -2.28 -18.01 2.42
CA PHE A 50 -2.75 -19.36 2.76
C PHE A 50 -1.63 -20.25 3.31
N TYR A 51 -0.43 -20.14 2.76
CA TYR A 51 0.72 -20.85 3.30
C TYR A 51 1.02 -20.43 4.75
N ILE A 52 1.04 -19.13 5.03
CA ILE A 52 1.34 -18.58 6.36
C ILE A 52 0.22 -18.90 7.38
N LYS A 53 -1.05 -18.81 6.98
CA LYS A 53 -2.20 -19.03 7.87
C LYS A 53 -2.48 -20.49 8.17
N SER A 54 -2.41 -21.33 7.14
CA SER A 54 -2.98 -22.68 7.17
C SER A 54 -1.99 -23.76 6.78
N ASN A 55 -0.73 -23.39 6.53
CA ASN A 55 0.31 -24.30 6.05
C ASN A 55 -0.10 -25.07 4.79
N MET A 56 -0.97 -24.46 3.98
CA MET A 56 -1.39 -25.04 2.70
C MET A 56 -0.23 -25.03 1.71
N PRO A 57 0.01 -26.15 0.98
CA PRO A 57 1.05 -26.20 -0.02
C PRO A 57 0.93 -25.07 -1.04
N LEU A 58 2.04 -24.46 -1.40
CA LEU A 58 2.07 -23.47 -2.45
C LEU A 58 1.74 -24.10 -3.82
N PRO A 59 0.97 -23.42 -4.68
CA PRO A 59 0.87 -23.80 -6.10
C PRO A 59 2.26 -23.92 -6.71
N ALA A 60 2.46 -24.85 -7.65
CA ALA A 60 3.76 -25.11 -8.28
C ALA A 60 4.43 -23.85 -8.85
N GLU A 61 3.64 -22.95 -9.44
CA GLU A 61 4.11 -21.66 -9.98
C GLU A 61 4.68 -20.70 -8.91
N PHE A 62 4.33 -20.89 -7.64
CA PHE A 62 4.78 -20.09 -6.50
C PHE A 62 5.71 -20.85 -5.54
N ALA A 63 6.08 -22.09 -5.83
CA ALA A 63 6.97 -22.89 -4.96
C ALA A 63 8.31 -22.20 -4.66
N PHE A 64 8.78 -21.35 -5.57
CA PHE A 64 10.03 -20.59 -5.41
C PHE A 64 10.00 -19.57 -4.25
N ILE A 65 8.82 -19.18 -3.74
CA ILE A 65 8.73 -18.26 -2.59
C ILE A 65 8.83 -19.01 -1.25
N GLN A 66 8.65 -20.32 -1.23
CA GLN A 66 8.63 -21.12 0.00
C GLN A 66 9.83 -20.87 0.93
N PRO A 67 11.08 -20.83 0.46
CA PRO A 67 12.22 -20.60 1.36
C PRO A 67 12.17 -19.25 2.09
N TYR A 68 11.53 -18.23 1.50
CA TYR A 68 11.34 -16.96 2.16
C TYR A 68 10.25 -17.05 3.25
N LEU A 69 9.14 -17.71 2.92
CA LEU A 69 8.02 -17.88 3.86
C LEU A 69 8.45 -18.74 5.07
N ASP A 70 9.19 -19.82 4.85
CA ASP A 70 9.70 -20.69 5.93
C ASP A 70 10.59 -19.90 6.90
N ARG A 71 11.46 -19.03 6.37
CA ARG A 71 12.29 -18.15 7.23
C ARG A 71 11.43 -17.18 8.05
N LEU A 72 10.36 -16.64 7.47
CA LEU A 72 9.41 -15.76 8.18
C LEU A 72 8.61 -16.54 9.23
N LEU A 73 8.23 -17.79 8.94
CA LEU A 73 7.53 -18.67 9.88
C LEU A 73 8.42 -19.09 11.08
N ASN A 74 9.74 -19.11 10.89
CA ASN A 74 10.69 -19.37 11.99
C ASN A 74 10.90 -18.16 12.92
N LEU A 75 10.39 -16.96 12.56
CA LEU A 75 10.36 -15.83 13.47
C LEU A 75 9.29 -16.07 14.54
N GLY A 76 9.67 -15.94 15.80
CA GLY A 76 8.71 -15.99 16.91
C GLY A 76 7.75 -14.80 16.86
N GLY A 77 6.57 -14.98 17.46
CA GLY A 77 5.59 -13.91 17.57
C GLY A 77 4.23 -14.23 16.95
N LYS A 78 3.28 -13.31 17.11
CA LYS A 78 1.93 -13.45 16.55
C LYS A 78 1.88 -12.89 15.13
N ARG A 79 1.32 -13.68 14.22
CA ARG A 79 1.24 -13.37 12.78
C ARG A 79 -0.12 -12.82 12.42
N TYR A 80 -0.11 -11.82 11.52
CA TYR A 80 -1.30 -11.21 10.94
C TYR A 80 -1.05 -11.07 9.45
N THR A 81 -1.90 -11.67 8.62
CA THR A 81 -1.82 -11.57 7.16
C THR A 81 -2.98 -10.74 6.65
N GLU A 82 -2.76 -9.97 5.56
CA GLU A 82 -3.77 -9.10 4.94
C GLU A 82 -4.49 -8.20 5.98
N LEU A 83 -3.71 -7.73 6.97
CA LEU A 83 -4.27 -6.96 8.08
C LEU A 83 -4.68 -5.56 7.61
N LYS A 84 -5.98 -5.31 7.68
CA LYS A 84 -6.56 -4.00 7.39
C LYS A 84 -6.42 -3.10 8.61
N MET A 85 -5.78 -1.96 8.44
CA MET A 85 -5.57 -0.95 9.49
C MET A 85 -5.99 0.43 8.99
N ALA A 86 -6.52 1.24 9.89
CA ALA A 86 -6.88 2.62 9.59
C ALA A 86 -6.65 3.54 10.78
N MET A 87 -6.49 4.82 10.49
CA MET A 87 -6.45 5.88 11.48
C MET A 87 -7.33 7.06 11.08
N ALA A 88 -7.90 7.72 12.07
CA ALA A 88 -8.62 8.97 11.95
C ALA A 88 -7.84 10.09 12.64
N ILE A 89 -8.14 11.35 12.29
CA ILE A 89 -7.69 12.52 13.05
C ILE A 89 -8.87 12.99 13.88
N ARG A 90 -8.77 12.85 15.21
CA ARG A 90 -9.77 13.33 16.17
C ARG A 90 -9.04 14.14 17.23
N ASP A 91 -9.57 15.29 17.58
CA ASP A 91 -8.97 16.20 18.57
C ASP A 91 -7.51 16.56 18.27
N ARG A 92 -7.15 16.66 16.98
CA ARG A 92 -5.81 16.91 16.45
C ARG A 92 -4.81 15.76 16.68
N GLU A 93 -5.29 14.59 17.08
CA GLU A 93 -4.47 13.41 17.31
C GLU A 93 -4.82 12.28 16.34
N PHE A 94 -3.84 11.46 16.01
CA PHE A 94 -4.05 10.22 15.26
C PHE A 94 -4.59 9.15 16.19
N GLN A 95 -5.76 8.62 15.86
CA GLN A 95 -6.43 7.56 16.63
C GLN A 95 -6.77 6.40 15.72
N VAL A 96 -6.71 5.19 16.28
CA VAL A 96 -7.18 3.97 15.60
C VAL A 96 -8.66 4.10 15.31
N CYS A 97 -9.07 3.66 14.12
CA CYS A 97 -10.47 3.51 13.76
C CYS A 97 -10.69 2.21 12.96
N ASP A 98 -11.94 1.84 12.76
CA ASP A 98 -12.28 0.74 11.86
C ASP A 98 -11.83 1.07 10.42
N TYR A 99 -11.42 0.04 9.68
CA TYR A 99 -10.97 0.21 8.29
C TYR A 99 -12.04 0.83 7.40
N TRP A 100 -13.31 0.58 7.67
CA TRP A 100 -14.45 1.10 6.91
C TRP A 100 -15.09 2.34 7.53
N ASP A 101 -14.54 2.85 8.63
CA ASP A 101 -15.02 4.11 9.26
C ASP A 101 -15.01 5.23 8.23
N LYS A 102 -16.15 5.93 8.10
CA LYS A 102 -16.31 7.09 7.20
C LYS A 102 -15.40 8.25 7.58
N GLY A 103 -15.02 8.33 8.86
CA GLY A 103 -14.07 9.32 9.39
C GLY A 103 -12.61 8.89 9.31
N ALA A 104 -12.30 7.73 8.71
CA ALA A 104 -10.93 7.33 8.51
C ALA A 104 -10.20 8.36 7.64
N TRP A 105 -8.98 8.73 8.06
CA TRP A 105 -8.12 9.63 7.31
C TRP A 105 -7.14 8.88 6.43
N HIS A 106 -6.47 7.86 6.97
CA HIS A 106 -5.53 7.01 6.23
C HIS A 106 -5.85 5.52 6.46
N ARG A 107 -5.67 4.72 5.40
CA ARG A 107 -5.89 3.28 5.38
C ARG A 107 -4.72 2.54 4.75
N GLY A 108 -4.39 1.40 5.33
CA GLY A 108 -3.40 0.50 4.77
C GLY A 108 -3.76 -0.96 5.00
N ILE A 109 -3.30 -1.82 4.11
CA ILE A 109 -3.36 -3.28 4.26
C ILE A 109 -1.93 -3.77 4.27
N ALA A 110 -1.56 -4.54 5.28
CA ALA A 110 -0.24 -5.13 5.38
C ALA A 110 -0.32 -6.62 5.01
N ASP A 111 0.52 -7.06 4.07
CA ASP A 111 0.54 -8.45 3.61
C ASP A 111 0.89 -9.39 4.76
N LEU A 112 1.91 -9.05 5.55
CA LEU A 112 2.30 -9.81 6.74
C LEU A 112 2.88 -8.90 7.82
N ILE A 113 2.34 -9.02 9.03
CA ILE A 113 2.93 -8.46 10.25
C ILE A 113 3.21 -9.62 11.21
N ILE A 114 4.39 -9.62 11.83
CA ILE A 114 4.75 -10.53 12.92
C ILE A 114 5.10 -9.67 14.13
N THR A 115 4.31 -9.74 15.20
CA THR A 115 4.56 -8.98 16.44
C THR A 115 5.26 -9.85 17.47
N ASP A 116 6.39 -9.34 18.00
CA ASP A 116 7.13 -9.89 19.12
C ASP A 116 7.03 -8.88 20.28
N THR A 117 5.96 -9.00 21.05
CA THR A 117 5.64 -8.02 22.10
C THR A 117 6.58 -8.07 23.28
N ASP A 118 7.26 -9.19 23.52
CA ASP A 118 8.25 -9.32 24.60
C ASP A 118 9.52 -8.51 24.29
N ARG A 119 9.78 -8.31 22.99
CA ARG A 119 10.89 -7.48 22.50
C ARG A 119 10.42 -6.14 21.94
N GLU A 120 9.19 -5.75 22.21
CA GLU A 120 8.57 -4.48 21.76
C GLU A 120 8.76 -4.20 20.28
N ARG A 121 8.77 -5.22 19.43
CA ARG A 121 9.04 -5.08 17.99
C ARG A 121 8.01 -5.78 17.12
N ALA A 122 7.92 -5.30 15.89
CA ALA A 122 7.20 -5.99 14.81
C ALA A 122 8.09 -6.13 13.56
N PHE A 123 7.80 -7.18 12.78
CA PHE A 123 8.31 -7.33 11.43
C PHE A 123 7.17 -7.08 10.46
N LEU A 124 7.40 -6.23 9.47
CA LEU A 124 6.47 -5.91 8.40
C LEU A 124 7.06 -6.41 7.08
N VAL A 125 6.31 -7.24 6.36
CA VAL A 125 6.71 -7.73 5.03
C VAL A 125 5.65 -7.35 4.03
N ASP A 126 6.08 -6.81 2.90
CA ASP A 126 5.24 -6.49 1.75
C ASP A 126 5.83 -7.25 0.53
N PHE A 127 5.03 -8.14 -0.04
CA PHE A 127 5.44 -8.97 -1.17
C PHE A 127 5.29 -8.19 -2.49
N LYS A 128 6.33 -8.22 -3.31
CA LYS A 128 6.35 -7.56 -4.62
C LYS A 128 6.56 -8.58 -5.73
N SER A 129 5.63 -8.61 -6.70
CA SER A 129 5.74 -9.46 -7.90
C SER A 129 6.62 -8.87 -9.01
N GLY A 130 7.14 -7.66 -8.81
CA GLY A 130 8.01 -6.96 -9.76
C GLY A 130 9.35 -7.67 -9.99
N LYS A 131 9.95 -7.41 -11.16
CA LYS A 131 11.21 -8.05 -11.61
C LYS A 131 12.47 -7.33 -11.11
N SER A 132 12.35 -6.20 -10.43
CA SER A 132 13.50 -5.38 -9.98
C SER A 132 13.10 -4.50 -8.79
N ALA A 133 14.04 -4.32 -7.87
CA ALA A 133 13.93 -3.38 -6.76
C ALA A 133 14.60 -2.01 -7.06
N ALA A 134 15.06 -1.75 -8.29
CA ALA A 134 15.84 -0.55 -8.64
C ALA A 134 15.11 0.77 -8.32
N TYR A 135 13.79 0.77 -8.35
CA TYR A 135 12.96 1.94 -8.06
C TYR A 135 12.04 1.70 -6.86
N ALA A 136 12.50 0.89 -5.90
CA ALA A 136 11.72 0.60 -4.71
C ALA A 136 11.55 1.87 -3.85
N ASP A 137 10.30 2.17 -3.52
CA ASP A 137 9.95 3.25 -2.61
C ASP A 137 9.47 2.65 -1.28
N THR A 138 10.11 3.03 -0.20
CA THR A 138 9.79 2.56 1.17
C THR A 138 8.70 3.38 1.85
N THR A 139 8.14 4.39 1.19
CA THR A 139 7.06 5.24 1.75
C THR A 139 5.85 4.41 2.18
N GLN A 140 5.51 3.37 1.41
CA GLN A 140 4.44 2.43 1.80
C GLN A 140 4.74 1.76 3.14
N LEU A 141 5.98 1.30 3.35
CA LEU A 141 6.41 0.68 4.60
C LEU A 141 6.35 1.66 5.77
N ALA A 142 6.76 2.91 5.56
CA ALA A 142 6.70 3.95 6.59
C ALA A 142 5.25 4.25 7.01
N LEU A 143 4.32 4.31 6.05
CA LEU A 143 2.90 4.50 6.32
C LEU A 143 2.28 3.31 7.07
N LEU A 144 2.62 2.09 6.68
CA LEU A 144 2.18 0.89 7.39
C LEU A 144 2.80 0.80 8.79
N ALA A 145 4.07 1.19 8.97
CA ALA A 145 4.70 1.26 10.28
C ALA A 145 3.98 2.25 11.20
N ALA A 146 3.58 3.43 10.69
CA ALA A 146 2.78 4.38 11.46
C ALA A 146 1.45 3.79 11.94
N LEU A 147 0.77 3.01 11.09
CA LEU A 147 -0.45 2.28 11.48
C LEU A 147 -0.13 1.19 12.51
N ILE A 148 0.95 0.44 12.35
CA ILE A 148 1.37 -0.61 13.31
C ILE A 148 1.59 -0.02 14.70
N PHE A 149 2.30 1.10 14.82
CA PHE A 149 2.53 1.75 16.12
C PHE A 149 1.24 2.20 16.81
N LEU A 150 0.20 2.58 16.05
CA LEU A 150 -1.10 2.92 16.61
C LEU A 150 -1.90 1.67 17.03
N HIS A 151 -1.94 0.65 16.17
CA HIS A 151 -2.72 -0.57 16.42
C HIS A 151 -2.08 -1.52 17.43
N PHE A 152 -0.76 -1.43 17.62
CA PHE A 152 0.02 -2.27 18.52
C PHE A 152 0.87 -1.42 19.48
N PRO A 153 0.27 -0.82 20.52
CA PRO A 153 0.93 0.21 21.36
C PRO A 153 2.16 -0.28 22.12
N LYS A 154 2.34 -1.60 22.27
CA LYS A 154 3.56 -2.18 22.85
C LYS A 154 4.74 -2.21 21.86
N VAL A 155 4.50 -2.05 20.57
CA VAL A 155 5.57 -2.05 19.56
C VAL A 155 6.30 -0.72 19.58
N LYS A 156 7.63 -0.76 19.74
CA LYS A 156 8.53 0.41 19.71
C LYS A 156 9.39 0.46 18.45
N THR A 157 9.61 -0.70 17.80
CA THR A 157 10.41 -0.79 16.58
C THR A 157 9.69 -1.64 15.53
N VAL A 158 9.65 -1.17 14.30
CA VAL A 158 9.16 -1.92 13.14
C VAL A 158 10.30 -2.16 12.17
N LYS A 159 10.73 -3.43 12.05
CA LYS A 159 11.66 -3.87 11.01
C LYS A 159 10.86 -4.28 9.79
N SER A 160 11.12 -3.65 8.67
CA SER A 160 10.27 -3.83 7.48
C SER A 160 11.07 -4.23 6.26
N MET A 161 10.41 -4.88 5.31
CA MET A 161 11.00 -5.22 4.02
C MET A 161 9.98 -5.22 2.89
N LEU A 162 10.43 -4.76 1.71
CA LEU A 162 9.84 -5.11 0.42
C LEU A 162 10.56 -6.36 -0.09
N LEU A 163 9.83 -7.43 -0.29
CA LEU A 163 10.38 -8.69 -0.79
C LEU A 163 9.99 -8.87 -2.26
N PHE A 164 10.90 -8.55 -3.18
CA PHE A 164 10.76 -8.76 -4.62
C PHE A 164 11.03 -10.23 -4.94
N VAL A 165 10.00 -11.05 -4.80
CA VAL A 165 10.14 -12.51 -4.81
C VAL A 165 10.68 -13.07 -6.13
N LYS A 166 10.31 -12.49 -7.29
CA LYS A 166 10.84 -12.90 -8.61
C LYS A 166 12.31 -12.53 -8.82
N ALA A 167 12.72 -11.42 -8.22
CA ALA A 167 14.09 -10.92 -8.34
C ALA A 167 15.03 -11.48 -7.27
N GLY A 168 14.49 -12.11 -6.22
CA GLY A 168 15.24 -12.49 -5.04
C GLY A 168 15.85 -11.29 -4.29
N GLN A 169 15.29 -10.09 -4.47
CA GLN A 169 15.80 -8.84 -3.92
C GLN A 169 14.99 -8.40 -2.70
N ILE A 170 15.69 -7.86 -1.70
CA ILE A 170 15.06 -7.36 -0.47
C ILE A 170 15.50 -5.93 -0.23
N VAL A 171 14.52 -5.04 -0.07
CA VAL A 171 14.75 -3.66 0.39
C VAL A 171 14.26 -3.57 1.82
N LYS A 172 15.15 -3.20 2.74
CA LYS A 172 14.88 -3.13 4.18
C LYS A 172 14.75 -1.69 4.63
N ALA A 173 13.87 -1.45 5.61
CA ALA A 173 13.77 -0.20 6.34
C ALA A 173 13.42 -0.50 7.81
N GLU A 174 13.79 0.40 8.71
CA GLU A 174 13.49 0.29 10.14
C GLU A 174 12.88 1.61 10.61
N TYR A 175 11.86 1.52 11.45
CA TYR A 175 11.12 2.66 11.96
C TYR A 175 10.97 2.55 13.47
N ASP A 176 11.11 3.70 14.15
CA ASP A 176 10.97 3.81 15.59
C ASP A 176 9.70 4.57 15.97
N PHE A 177 9.15 4.21 17.11
CA PHE A 177 7.92 4.80 17.64
C PHE A 177 7.99 6.34 17.73
N ASP A 178 9.12 6.92 18.15
CA ASP A 178 9.27 8.37 18.32
C ASP A 178 9.24 9.13 16.98
N SER A 179 9.59 8.46 15.90
CA SER A 179 9.57 9.04 14.56
C SER A 179 8.37 8.60 13.70
N ARG A 180 7.41 7.88 14.27
CA ARG A 180 6.32 7.17 13.56
C ARG A 180 5.49 8.01 12.61
N PHE A 181 5.39 9.31 12.85
CA PHE A 181 4.57 10.19 12.00
C PHE A 181 5.38 11.12 11.07
N LYS A 182 6.72 10.99 11.06
CA LYS A 182 7.57 11.81 10.18
C LYS A 182 7.24 11.62 8.69
N VAL A 183 6.75 10.46 8.29
CA VAL A 183 6.34 10.18 6.91
C VAL A 183 5.27 11.17 6.42
N PHE A 184 4.37 11.62 7.28
CA PHE A 184 3.31 12.57 6.88
C PHE A 184 3.85 13.97 6.60
N ALA A 185 4.98 14.37 7.21
CA ALA A 185 5.64 15.64 6.89
C ALA A 185 6.18 15.62 5.45
N HIS A 186 6.75 14.51 5.00
CA HIS A 186 7.22 14.34 3.61
C HIS A 186 6.06 14.35 2.61
N LEU A 187 4.90 13.80 2.97
CA LEU A 187 3.71 13.73 2.10
C LEU A 187 2.81 14.97 2.21
N ASN A 188 3.12 15.93 3.09
CA ASN A 188 2.25 17.07 3.39
C ASN A 188 1.84 17.87 2.16
N GLN A 189 2.76 18.11 1.22
CA GLN A 189 2.47 18.86 0.00
C GLN A 189 1.48 18.11 -0.89
N ASP A 190 1.66 16.81 -1.08
CA ASP A 190 0.77 16.00 -1.91
C ASP A 190 -0.59 15.81 -1.27
N LEU A 191 -0.65 15.65 0.07
CA LEU A 191 -1.90 15.59 0.80
C LEU A 191 -2.68 16.92 0.74
N LYS A 192 -1.98 18.06 0.78
CA LYS A 192 -2.61 19.39 0.56
C LYS A 192 -3.15 19.51 -0.86
N ARG A 193 -2.41 19.06 -1.88
CA ARG A 193 -2.86 19.05 -3.27
C ARG A 193 -4.08 18.15 -3.45
N LEU A 194 -4.05 16.95 -2.87
CA LEU A 194 -5.17 16.01 -2.92
C LEU A 194 -6.41 16.64 -2.27
N LYS A 195 -6.26 17.23 -1.07
CA LYS A 195 -7.35 17.93 -0.40
C LYS A 195 -7.92 19.09 -1.23
N ALA A 196 -7.06 19.93 -1.78
CA ALA A 196 -7.46 21.06 -2.62
C ALA A 196 -8.24 20.60 -3.87
N ALA A 197 -7.83 19.47 -4.49
CA ALA A 197 -8.56 18.89 -5.61
C ALA A 197 -9.97 18.45 -5.22
N PHE A 198 -10.14 17.85 -4.03
CA PHE A 198 -11.47 17.51 -3.51
C PHE A 198 -12.30 18.74 -3.16
N ASP A 199 -11.70 19.75 -2.53
CA ASP A 199 -12.41 20.99 -2.13
C ASP A 199 -12.90 21.77 -3.35
N SER A 200 -12.10 21.87 -4.41
CA SER A 200 -12.44 22.57 -5.65
C SER A 200 -13.25 21.72 -6.65
N GLY A 201 -13.25 20.40 -6.48
CA GLY A 201 -13.79 19.47 -7.49
C GLY A 201 -12.98 19.39 -8.77
N THR A 202 -11.74 19.91 -8.79
CA THR A 202 -10.90 20.01 -9.99
C THR A 202 -9.75 19.02 -9.93
N PHE A 203 -9.71 18.11 -10.90
CA PHE A 203 -8.68 17.08 -11.02
C PHE A 203 -8.04 17.16 -12.41
N ASN A 204 -6.98 17.96 -12.53
CA ASN A 204 -6.33 18.22 -13.80
C ASN A 204 -5.55 17.00 -14.32
N ALA A 205 -5.51 16.82 -15.64
CA ALA A 205 -4.63 15.85 -16.26
C ALA A 205 -3.15 16.22 -16.04
N SER A 206 -2.32 15.21 -15.82
CA SER A 206 -0.86 15.34 -15.76
C SER A 206 -0.25 14.45 -16.85
N PRO A 207 -0.02 14.99 -18.06
CA PRO A 207 0.48 14.21 -19.20
C PRO A 207 1.85 13.60 -18.89
N ASN A 208 2.00 12.30 -19.19
CA ASN A 208 3.23 11.56 -18.99
C ASN A 208 3.34 10.40 -20.00
N ASN A 209 4.45 9.66 -19.98
CA ASN A 209 4.73 8.58 -20.91
C ASN A 209 3.72 7.41 -20.87
N PHE A 210 2.92 7.28 -19.81
CA PHE A 210 1.91 6.23 -19.69
C PHE A 210 0.61 6.59 -20.42
N CYS A 211 0.37 7.88 -20.76
CA CYS A 211 -0.89 8.33 -21.35
C CYS A 211 -1.23 7.60 -22.64
N LYS A 212 -0.25 7.41 -23.53
CA LYS A 212 -0.48 6.86 -24.86
C LYS A 212 -0.72 5.36 -24.91
N LYS A 213 -0.24 4.58 -23.92
CA LYS A 213 -0.25 3.11 -23.99
C LYS A 213 -0.94 2.43 -22.83
N PHE A 214 -0.99 3.07 -21.65
CA PHE A 214 -1.37 2.42 -20.41
C PHE A 214 -2.46 3.13 -19.63
N CYS A 215 -2.91 4.30 -20.10
CA CYS A 215 -3.96 5.05 -19.42
C CYS A 215 -5.33 4.52 -19.84
N ALA A 216 -6.17 4.14 -18.87
CA ALA A 216 -7.51 3.64 -19.14
C ALA A 216 -8.57 4.77 -19.28
N VAL A 217 -8.18 6.04 -19.19
CA VAL A 217 -9.10 7.19 -19.33
C VAL A 217 -9.13 7.62 -20.80
N HIS A 218 -9.89 6.90 -21.63
CA HIS A 218 -9.97 7.13 -23.07
C HIS A 218 -10.61 8.47 -23.46
N THR A 219 -11.38 9.08 -22.55
CA THR A 219 -11.98 10.42 -22.76
C THR A 219 -11.00 11.59 -22.55
N CYS A 220 -9.75 11.30 -22.15
CA CYS A 220 -8.73 12.31 -21.92
C CYS A 220 -8.00 12.62 -23.24
N VAL A 221 -7.89 13.91 -23.59
CA VAL A 221 -7.19 14.39 -24.82
C VAL A 221 -5.73 13.96 -24.93
N HIS A 222 -5.10 13.53 -23.85
CA HIS A 222 -3.73 13.01 -23.83
C HIS A 222 -3.64 11.49 -24.00
N ASN A 223 -4.79 10.79 -24.03
CA ASN A 223 -4.84 9.35 -24.26
C ASN A 223 -4.52 9.02 -25.70
N GLY A 224 -3.78 7.93 -25.95
CA GLY A 224 -3.43 7.53 -27.31
C GLY A 224 -4.60 7.01 -28.16
N GLU A 225 -5.72 6.67 -27.56
CA GLU A 225 -6.95 6.20 -28.18
C GLU A 225 -8.06 7.26 -28.17
N TYR A 226 -7.72 8.51 -27.78
CA TYR A 226 -8.68 9.60 -27.79
C TYR A 226 -9.12 9.91 -29.23
N SER A 227 -10.43 9.90 -29.45
CA SER A 227 -11.09 10.38 -30.67
C SER A 227 -12.09 11.47 -30.30
N GLU A 228 -12.06 12.57 -31.00
CA GLU A 228 -13.01 13.69 -30.86
C GLU A 228 -14.45 13.25 -31.23
#